data_be2718718a0efdc14232fac29814b26e
#
_entry.id   be2718718a0efdc14232fac29814b26e
#
_cell.length_a   1.000
_cell.length_b   1.000
_cell.length_c   1.000
_cell.angle_alpha   90.00
_cell.angle_beta   90.00
_cell.angle_gamma   90.00
#
_symmetry.space_group_name_H-M   'P 1'
#
loop_
_entity.id
_entity.type
_entity.pdbx_description
1 polymer ?
#
loop_
_entity_poly.entity_id
_entity_poly.type
_entity_poly.pdbx_seq_one_letter_code
_entity_poly.pdbx_strand_id
1 'polypeptide(L)'
;MKSLKYVMLLFLIVNFSCFENNENLNDFLFEGKVVDNVTNEPVSDIEIDYEVCKPVGSGILNTCVTKDEGTIITDDSGEFSVIVNYEEKDNRLKFFTRSKNEKYQVSSFQQGNSIQKLLDEGLPVIKANRYASIKITVKNTNPFNEEDNIRIGHFSDNEESLRYYGFVRKSLINYENTNVFFDNGNTVASMLEWNGVNVHSVIEGKIPGAYRKVYLDYTVTKNGVYENKKTEAITLSPDIINEFLIEY
;
A
#
# COMPACT_ATOMS: atom_id res chain seq x y z
N MET A 1 -40.47 -36.34 -47.19
CA MET A 1 -39.57 -36.97 -46.19
C MET A 1 -38.04 -36.75 -46.45
N LYS A 2 -37.62 -36.31 -47.64
CA LYS A 2 -36.18 -36.04 -47.89
C LYS A 2 -35.66 -34.70 -47.31
N SER A 3 -36.51 -33.68 -47.18
CA SER A 3 -36.13 -32.36 -46.65
C SER A 3 -35.86 -32.34 -45.11
N LEU A 4 -36.53 -33.22 -44.36
CA LEU A 4 -36.36 -33.29 -42.90
C LEU A 4 -34.99 -33.83 -42.46
N LYS A 5 -34.37 -34.68 -43.26
CA LYS A 5 -33.03 -35.24 -43.02
C LYS A 5 -31.91 -34.17 -43.13
N TYR A 6 -32.07 -33.22 -44.03
CA TYR A 6 -31.08 -32.16 -44.22
C TYR A 6 -31.17 -31.07 -43.12
N VAL A 7 -32.38 -30.81 -42.61
CA VAL A 7 -32.56 -29.88 -41.49
C VAL A 7 -31.93 -30.42 -40.19
N MET A 8 -32.07 -31.73 -39.95
CA MET A 8 -31.48 -32.37 -38.78
C MET A 8 -29.93 -32.44 -38.86
N LEU A 9 -29.39 -32.60 -40.10
CA LEU A 9 -27.93 -32.59 -40.33
C LEU A 9 -27.34 -31.17 -40.13
N LEU A 10 -28.08 -30.13 -40.54
CA LEU A 10 -27.67 -28.75 -40.37
C LEU A 10 -27.65 -28.36 -38.90
N PHE A 11 -28.59 -28.85 -38.09
CA PHE A 11 -28.65 -28.59 -36.62
C PHE A 11 -27.50 -29.29 -35.87
N LEU A 12 -26.99 -30.42 -36.38
CA LEU A 12 -25.83 -31.09 -35.78
C LEU A 12 -24.51 -30.38 -36.06
N ILE A 13 -24.40 -29.65 -37.17
CA ILE A 13 -23.17 -28.91 -37.51
C ILE A 13 -23.06 -27.61 -36.71
N VAL A 14 -24.17 -26.96 -36.34
CA VAL A 14 -24.17 -25.71 -35.59
C VAL A 14 -23.81 -25.91 -34.12
N ASN A 15 -23.97 -27.09 -33.55
CA ASN A 15 -23.64 -27.40 -32.16
C ASN A 15 -22.17 -27.76 -31.93
N PHE A 16 -21.33 -27.82 -32.98
CA PHE A 16 -19.90 -28.09 -32.83
C PHE A 16 -19.00 -26.85 -32.90
N SER A 17 -19.54 -25.65 -32.95
CA SER A 17 -18.76 -24.41 -33.05
C SER A 17 -18.58 -23.64 -31.73
N CYS A 18 -18.90 -24.21 -30.57
CA CYS A 18 -18.37 -23.75 -29.31
C CYS A 18 -17.25 -24.71 -28.87
N PHE A 19 -16.16 -24.74 -29.59
CA PHE A 19 -14.87 -25.02 -28.99
C PHE A 19 -14.52 -23.73 -28.25
N GLU A 20 -14.76 -23.69 -26.95
CA GLU A 20 -14.01 -22.83 -26.07
C GLU A 20 -12.55 -23.11 -26.38
N ASN A 21 -11.84 -22.11 -26.86
CA ASN A 21 -10.40 -22.09 -26.77
C ASN A 21 -10.10 -22.23 -25.30
N ASN A 22 -9.85 -23.44 -24.81
CA ASN A 22 -9.14 -23.63 -23.57
C ASN A 22 -7.77 -22.99 -23.83
N GLU A 23 -7.66 -21.70 -23.54
CA GLU A 23 -6.37 -21.07 -23.33
C GLU A 23 -5.65 -22.02 -22.37
N ASN A 24 -4.48 -22.50 -22.77
CA ASN A 24 -3.65 -23.37 -21.94
C ASN A 24 -3.17 -22.57 -20.75
N LEU A 25 -4.06 -22.39 -19.76
CA LEU A 25 -3.69 -21.82 -18.47
C LEU A 25 -2.81 -22.85 -17.78
N ASN A 26 -1.68 -22.38 -17.31
CA ASN A 26 -0.81 -23.18 -16.46
C ASN A 26 -1.14 -22.82 -15.00
N ASP A 27 -1.37 -23.84 -14.21
CA ASP A 27 -1.57 -23.69 -12.77
C ASP A 27 -0.23 -23.92 -12.06
N PHE A 28 0.09 -23.05 -11.14
CA PHE A 28 1.27 -23.21 -10.29
C PHE A 28 0.96 -22.89 -8.84
N LEU A 29 1.39 -23.78 -7.95
CA LEU A 29 1.32 -23.57 -6.51
C LEU A 29 2.52 -22.76 -6.05
N PHE A 30 2.27 -21.57 -5.54
CA PHE A 30 3.27 -20.78 -4.82
C PHE A 30 3.05 -20.89 -3.32
N GLU A 31 4.16 -21.13 -2.61
CA GLU A 31 4.21 -21.08 -1.16
C GLU A 31 5.09 -19.91 -0.73
N GLY A 32 4.65 -19.16 0.27
CA GLY A 32 5.34 -17.98 0.73
C GLY A 32 5.17 -17.74 2.22
N LYS A 33 5.89 -16.73 2.70
CA LYS A 33 5.86 -16.34 4.11
C LYS A 33 5.82 -14.84 4.26
N VAL A 34 5.05 -14.39 5.26
CA VAL A 34 5.00 -12.98 5.66
C VAL A 34 5.64 -12.83 7.02
N VAL A 35 6.52 -11.85 7.15
CA VAL A 35 7.14 -11.51 8.43
C VAL A 35 7.08 -10.00 8.66
N ASP A 36 7.07 -9.60 9.92
CA ASP A 36 7.24 -8.20 10.30
C ASP A 36 8.60 -7.67 9.82
N ASN A 37 8.58 -6.52 9.18
CA ASN A 37 9.76 -5.96 8.52
C ASN A 37 10.88 -5.53 9.50
N VAL A 38 10.55 -5.33 10.77
CA VAL A 38 11.48 -4.89 11.80
C VAL A 38 11.90 -6.03 12.71
N THR A 39 10.93 -6.79 13.24
CA THR A 39 11.21 -7.88 14.19
C THR A 39 11.57 -9.21 13.52
N ASN A 40 11.22 -9.38 12.23
CA ASN A 40 11.28 -10.63 11.48
C ASN A 40 10.40 -11.76 12.06
N GLU A 41 9.49 -11.44 12.96
CA GLU A 41 8.53 -12.40 13.48
C GLU A 41 7.47 -12.73 12.42
N PRO A 42 6.93 -13.97 12.42
CA PRO A 42 5.82 -14.34 11.54
C PRO A 42 4.61 -13.44 11.74
N VAL A 43 3.89 -13.13 10.65
CA VAL A 43 2.65 -12.35 10.69
C VAL A 43 1.49 -13.23 10.27
N SER A 44 0.65 -13.62 11.26
CA SER A 44 -0.56 -14.41 11.04
C SER A 44 -1.78 -13.54 10.72
N ASP A 45 -2.82 -14.18 10.19
CA ASP A 45 -4.14 -13.58 9.94
C ASP A 45 -4.11 -12.33 9.05
N ILE A 46 -3.10 -12.21 8.20
CA ILE A 46 -3.01 -11.10 7.28
C ILE A 46 -3.65 -11.47 5.95
N GLU A 47 -4.63 -10.66 5.55
CA GLU A 47 -5.27 -10.76 4.24
C GLU A 47 -4.38 -10.07 3.20
N ILE A 48 -3.95 -10.82 2.20
CA ILE A 48 -3.09 -10.37 1.11
C ILE A 48 -3.83 -10.62 -0.19
N ASP A 49 -3.96 -9.58 -1.00
CA ASP A 49 -4.46 -9.74 -2.36
C ASP A 49 -3.29 -10.09 -3.29
N TYR A 50 -3.56 -10.93 -4.27
CA TYR A 50 -2.64 -11.17 -5.37
C TYR A 50 -3.27 -10.81 -6.71
N GLU A 51 -2.42 -10.47 -7.66
CA GLU A 51 -2.80 -10.20 -9.04
C GLU A 51 -1.76 -10.82 -9.98
N VAL A 52 -2.21 -11.66 -10.90
CA VAL A 52 -1.43 -12.08 -12.05
C VAL A 52 -1.79 -11.19 -13.22
N CYS A 53 -0.81 -10.55 -13.82
CA CYS A 53 -1.08 -9.65 -14.93
C CYS A 53 -0.09 -9.78 -16.08
N LYS A 54 -0.61 -9.62 -17.30
CA LYS A 54 0.19 -9.58 -18.54
C LYS A 54 0.65 -8.15 -18.78
N PRO A 55 1.98 -7.88 -18.86
CA PRO A 55 2.46 -6.56 -19.25
C PRO A 55 2.08 -6.26 -20.71
N VAL A 56 1.51 -5.08 -20.96
CA VAL A 56 1.19 -4.61 -22.32
C VAL A 56 1.71 -3.19 -22.50
N GLY A 57 2.23 -2.91 -23.69
CA GLY A 57 2.87 -1.62 -24.00
C GLY A 57 4.39 -1.63 -23.80
N SER A 58 5.03 -0.48 -24.01
CA SER A 58 6.47 -0.31 -23.86
C SER A 58 6.80 1.04 -23.23
N GLY A 59 7.91 1.10 -22.50
CA GLY A 59 8.41 2.33 -21.88
C GLY A 59 7.48 2.87 -20.79
N ILE A 60 7.20 4.17 -20.82
CA ILE A 60 6.42 4.89 -19.79
C ILE A 60 4.94 4.50 -19.80
N LEU A 61 4.43 3.96 -20.92
CA LEU A 61 3.04 3.53 -21.09
C LEU A 61 2.85 2.03 -20.83
N ASN A 62 3.73 1.41 -20.07
CA ASN A 62 3.62 0.01 -19.72
C ASN A 62 2.46 -0.19 -18.74
N THR A 63 1.39 -0.84 -19.18
CA THR A 63 0.23 -1.21 -18.36
C THR A 63 0.22 -2.71 -18.11
N CYS A 64 -0.60 -3.16 -17.17
CA CYS A 64 -0.75 -4.56 -16.84
C CYS A 64 -2.22 -4.95 -16.99
N VAL A 65 -2.50 -5.98 -17.77
CA VAL A 65 -3.85 -6.53 -17.92
C VAL A 65 -3.98 -7.73 -16.99
N THR A 66 -4.89 -7.63 -16.02
CA THR A 66 -5.15 -8.70 -15.04
C THR A 66 -5.65 -9.97 -15.75
N LYS A 67 -5.08 -11.09 -15.38
CA LYS A 67 -5.39 -12.44 -15.88
C LYS A 67 -5.97 -13.34 -14.80
N ASP A 68 -5.48 -13.19 -13.56
CA ASP A 68 -5.95 -13.90 -12.39
C ASP A 68 -5.80 -12.98 -11.18
N GLU A 69 -6.69 -13.08 -10.22
CA GLU A 69 -6.63 -12.34 -8.97
C GLU A 69 -7.35 -13.08 -7.85
N GLY A 70 -6.93 -12.84 -6.62
CA GLY A 70 -7.58 -13.42 -5.45
C GLY A 70 -7.01 -12.90 -4.16
N THR A 71 -7.44 -13.52 -3.08
CA THR A 71 -7.05 -13.17 -1.72
C THR A 71 -6.59 -14.41 -0.99
N ILE A 72 -5.51 -14.29 -0.22
CA ILE A 72 -4.95 -15.32 0.65
C ILE A 72 -4.86 -14.78 2.07
N ILE A 73 -4.86 -15.70 3.04
CA ILE A 73 -4.70 -15.37 4.45
C ILE A 73 -3.52 -16.19 4.98
N THR A 74 -2.63 -15.53 5.74
CA THR A 74 -1.51 -16.22 6.37
C THR A 74 -1.96 -17.03 7.58
N ASP A 75 -1.35 -18.19 7.79
CA ASP A 75 -1.55 -19.02 8.97
C ASP A 75 -0.78 -18.50 10.21
N ASP A 76 -0.83 -19.24 11.32
CA ASP A 76 -0.17 -18.88 12.58
C ASP A 76 1.36 -18.80 12.47
N SER A 77 1.97 -19.46 11.49
CA SER A 77 3.41 -19.39 11.18
C SER A 77 3.76 -18.30 10.16
N GLY A 78 2.75 -17.51 9.74
CA GLY A 78 2.88 -16.48 8.73
C GLY A 78 3.02 -17.05 7.32
N GLU A 79 2.74 -18.33 7.12
CA GLU A 79 2.86 -19.01 5.84
C GLU A 79 1.54 -18.96 5.08
N PHE A 80 1.65 -19.03 3.75
CA PHE A 80 0.51 -19.11 2.85
C PHE A 80 0.85 -19.93 1.62
N SER A 81 -0.19 -20.44 0.97
CA SER A 81 -0.10 -21.06 -0.34
C SER A 81 -1.17 -20.51 -1.26
N VAL A 82 -0.85 -20.39 -2.54
CA VAL A 82 -1.77 -19.90 -3.57
C VAL A 82 -1.52 -20.60 -4.89
N ILE A 83 -2.59 -21.08 -5.54
CA ILE A 83 -2.55 -21.53 -6.91
C ILE A 83 -2.85 -20.33 -7.79
N VAL A 84 -1.95 -20.02 -8.69
CA VAL A 84 -2.12 -18.94 -9.67
C VAL A 84 -2.23 -19.50 -11.06
N ASN A 85 -3.12 -18.91 -11.85
CA ASN A 85 -3.32 -19.22 -13.25
C ASN A 85 -2.55 -18.21 -14.11
N TYR A 86 -1.77 -18.70 -15.08
CA TYR A 86 -1.03 -17.82 -15.98
C TYR A 86 -0.96 -18.39 -17.40
N GLU A 87 -0.96 -17.49 -18.38
CA GLU A 87 -0.87 -17.86 -19.82
C GLU A 87 0.59 -17.98 -20.26
N GLU A 88 1.41 -17.02 -19.86
CA GLU A 88 2.79 -16.89 -20.32
C GLU A 88 3.73 -16.65 -19.13
N LYS A 89 4.94 -17.17 -19.21
CA LYS A 89 5.93 -17.06 -18.12
C LYS A 89 6.46 -15.65 -17.87
N ASP A 90 6.21 -14.70 -18.77
CA ASP A 90 6.50 -13.27 -18.60
C ASP A 90 5.38 -12.52 -17.86
N ASN A 91 4.23 -13.16 -17.58
CA ASN A 91 3.22 -12.62 -16.71
C ASN A 91 3.84 -12.31 -15.35
N ARG A 92 3.30 -11.28 -14.68
CA ARG A 92 3.81 -10.81 -13.40
C ARG A 92 2.86 -11.17 -12.28
N LEU A 93 3.40 -11.69 -11.20
CA LEU A 93 2.67 -11.91 -9.95
C LEU A 93 3.01 -10.77 -8.98
N LYS A 94 1.97 -10.13 -8.45
CA LYS A 94 2.06 -9.06 -7.45
C LYS A 94 1.27 -9.46 -6.22
N PHE A 95 1.77 -9.06 -5.07
CA PHE A 95 1.06 -9.14 -3.80
C PHE A 95 0.88 -7.75 -3.21
N PHE A 96 -0.27 -7.47 -2.64
CA PHE A 96 -0.55 -6.18 -1.99
C PHE A 96 -1.64 -6.36 -0.92
N THR A 97 -1.70 -5.44 0.04
CA THR A 97 -2.85 -5.36 0.94
C THR A 97 -3.79 -4.28 0.45
N ARG A 98 -5.03 -4.64 0.22
CA ARG A 98 -6.09 -3.64 0.14
C ARG A 98 -6.32 -3.12 1.56
N SER A 99 -6.57 -1.84 1.69
CA SER A 99 -6.69 -1.03 2.91
C SER A 99 -7.56 -1.57 4.09
N LYS A 100 -7.80 -2.87 4.16
CA LYS A 100 -8.64 -3.52 5.17
C LYS A 100 -7.85 -4.04 6.37
N ASN A 101 -6.54 -4.24 6.24
CA ASN A 101 -5.75 -4.71 7.36
C ASN A 101 -5.45 -3.54 8.29
N GLU A 102 -6.01 -3.58 9.50
CA GLU A 102 -5.84 -2.51 10.49
C GLU A 102 -4.53 -2.60 11.26
N LYS A 103 -3.80 -3.72 11.18
CA LYS A 103 -2.57 -3.98 11.94
C LYS A 103 -1.31 -3.82 11.11
N TYR A 104 -1.34 -4.20 9.82
CA TYR A 104 -0.17 -4.26 8.96
C TYR A 104 -0.41 -3.67 7.59
N GLN A 105 0.62 -3.07 7.02
CA GLN A 105 0.73 -2.77 5.61
C GLN A 105 1.77 -3.72 5.00
N VAL A 106 1.35 -4.51 4.03
CA VAL A 106 2.30 -5.21 3.16
C VAL A 106 2.83 -4.20 2.16
N SER A 107 4.13 -3.99 2.14
CA SER A 107 4.74 -3.22 1.07
C SER A 107 4.42 -3.92 -0.24
N SER A 108 3.68 -3.22 -1.09
CA SER A 108 3.32 -3.77 -2.39
C SER A 108 4.58 -4.23 -3.09
N PHE A 109 4.61 -5.47 -3.49
CA PHE A 109 5.59 -6.03 -4.41
C PHE A 109 5.35 -5.40 -5.79
N GLN A 110 5.61 -4.08 -5.90
CA GLN A 110 5.25 -3.30 -7.09
C GLN A 110 6.11 -3.61 -8.31
N GLN A 111 7.24 -4.24 -8.12
CA GLN A 111 7.98 -4.81 -9.24
C GLN A 111 7.58 -6.28 -9.35
N GLY A 112 6.42 -6.53 -9.94
CA GLY A 112 5.98 -7.88 -10.23
C GLY A 112 7.13 -8.65 -10.88
N ASN A 113 7.67 -9.62 -10.16
CA ASN A 113 8.59 -10.57 -10.75
C ASN A 113 7.84 -11.33 -11.82
N SER A 114 8.48 -11.61 -12.95
CA SER A 114 7.89 -12.52 -13.93
C SER A 114 7.65 -13.88 -13.27
N ILE A 115 6.60 -14.56 -13.67
CA ILE A 115 6.32 -15.91 -13.20
C ILE A 115 7.55 -16.81 -13.41
N GLN A 116 8.25 -16.68 -14.54
CA GLN A 116 9.48 -17.44 -14.78
C GLN A 116 10.51 -17.25 -13.66
N LYS A 117 10.76 -16.00 -13.24
CA LYS A 117 11.72 -15.74 -12.17
C LYS A 117 11.27 -16.35 -10.84
N LEU A 118 9.98 -16.28 -10.53
CA LEU A 118 9.45 -16.88 -9.30
C LEU A 118 9.48 -18.41 -9.31
N LEU A 119 9.34 -19.04 -10.49
CA LEU A 119 9.51 -20.48 -10.65
C LEU A 119 10.95 -20.92 -10.43
N ASP A 120 11.92 -20.09 -10.84
CA ASP A 120 13.35 -20.39 -10.74
C ASP A 120 13.91 -20.11 -9.34
N GLU A 121 13.45 -19.03 -8.68
CA GLU A 121 14.02 -18.52 -7.42
C GLU A 121 13.11 -18.74 -6.19
N GLY A 122 11.83 -19.09 -6.39
CA GLY A 122 10.81 -19.12 -5.36
C GLY A 122 10.23 -17.74 -5.02
N LEU A 123 9.20 -17.72 -4.16
CA LEU A 123 8.67 -16.48 -3.62
C LEU A 123 9.64 -15.89 -2.59
N PRO A 124 9.97 -14.60 -2.69
CA PRO A 124 10.71 -13.93 -1.63
C PRO A 124 9.83 -13.79 -0.38
N VAL A 125 10.47 -13.71 0.78
CA VAL A 125 9.76 -13.40 2.03
C VAL A 125 9.10 -12.03 1.91
N ILE A 126 7.79 -11.99 2.13
CA ILE A 126 7.01 -10.75 2.08
C ILE A 126 7.18 -10.02 3.40
N LYS A 127 7.53 -8.74 3.34
CA LYS A 127 7.70 -7.88 4.51
C LYS A 127 6.43 -7.08 4.78
N ALA A 128 5.93 -7.18 6.01
CA ALA A 128 4.80 -6.41 6.49
C ALA A 128 5.26 -5.34 7.49
N ASN A 129 4.79 -4.12 7.34
CA ASN A 129 5.05 -3.04 8.28
C ASN A 129 3.87 -2.92 9.25
N ARG A 130 4.11 -3.14 10.54
CA ARG A 130 3.08 -2.96 11.55
C ARG A 130 2.74 -1.48 11.71
N TYR A 131 1.45 -1.18 11.84
CA TYR A 131 1.00 0.18 12.12
C TYR A 131 1.28 0.57 13.57
N ALA A 132 1.65 1.83 13.75
CA ALA A 132 1.68 2.51 15.05
C ALA A 132 0.66 3.65 15.04
N SER A 133 -0.08 3.79 16.12
CA SER A 133 -0.96 4.94 16.34
C SER A 133 -0.13 6.16 16.72
N ILE A 134 -0.44 7.30 16.12
CA ILE A 134 0.26 8.56 16.37
C ILE A 134 -0.73 9.68 16.68
N LYS A 135 -0.27 10.66 17.44
CA LYS A 135 -0.96 11.90 17.70
C LYS A 135 0.02 13.06 17.53
N ILE A 136 -0.33 14.00 16.70
CA ILE A 136 0.45 15.21 16.47
C ILE A 136 -0.33 16.40 17.03
N THR A 137 0.28 17.11 17.95
CA THR A 137 -0.24 18.40 18.43
C THR A 137 0.60 19.51 17.82
N VAL A 138 -0.06 20.44 17.13
CA VAL A 138 0.58 21.61 16.52
C VAL A 138 0.05 22.85 17.19
N LYS A 139 0.95 23.72 17.66
CA LYS A 139 0.58 24.95 18.37
C LYS A 139 1.48 26.13 17.99
N ASN A 140 0.86 27.22 17.56
CA ASN A 140 1.55 28.48 17.40
C ASN A 140 1.66 29.19 18.78
N THR A 141 2.81 29.07 19.40
CA THR A 141 3.05 29.64 20.78
C THR A 141 3.63 31.05 20.74
N ASN A 142 4.12 31.47 19.58
CA ASN A 142 4.72 32.77 19.39
C ASN A 142 4.25 33.39 18.06
N PRO A 143 2.96 33.73 17.95
CA PRO A 143 2.37 34.21 16.71
C PRO A 143 2.95 35.57 16.30
N PHE A 144 3.17 35.75 15.00
CA PHE A 144 3.62 37.01 14.40
C PHE A 144 2.50 37.70 13.62
N ASN A 145 1.89 37.02 12.63
CA ASN A 145 0.75 37.52 11.86
C ASN A 145 -0.04 36.37 11.20
N GLU A 146 -1.10 36.69 10.46
CA GLU A 146 -1.97 35.73 9.81
C GLU A 146 -1.29 34.95 8.65
N GLU A 147 -0.08 35.35 8.25
CA GLU A 147 0.74 34.65 7.25
C GLU A 147 1.66 33.60 7.91
N ASP A 148 1.65 33.48 9.25
CA ASP A 148 2.33 32.39 9.93
C ASP A 148 1.85 31.07 9.38
N ASN A 149 2.79 30.20 9.02
CA ASN A 149 2.50 28.93 8.38
C ASN A 149 3.38 27.83 8.96
N ILE A 150 2.80 26.64 9.12
CA ILE A 150 3.54 25.41 9.36
C ILE A 150 3.10 24.32 8.40
N ARG A 151 4.09 23.61 7.87
CA ARG A 151 3.89 22.42 7.02
C ARG A 151 4.63 21.23 7.61
N ILE A 152 3.92 20.11 7.78
CA ILE A 152 4.50 18.84 8.13
C ILE A 152 4.60 18.01 6.87
N GLY A 153 5.81 17.67 6.44
CA GLY A 153 6.05 16.97 5.19
C GLY A 153 5.90 15.47 5.31
N HIS A 154 6.62 14.85 6.22
CA HIS A 154 6.65 13.38 6.32
C HIS A 154 7.31 12.93 7.62
N PHE A 155 7.10 11.67 7.96
CA PHE A 155 7.91 10.96 8.93
C PHE A 155 9.18 10.46 8.27
N SER A 156 10.30 10.67 8.92
CA SER A 156 11.59 10.15 8.48
C SER A 156 12.19 9.26 9.55
N ASP A 157 12.92 8.25 9.16
CA ASP A 157 13.84 7.54 10.02
C ASP A 157 15.29 7.87 9.65
N ASN A 158 16.23 7.41 10.46
CA ASN A 158 17.67 7.63 10.20
C ASN A 158 18.22 6.70 9.10
N GLU A 159 17.44 5.76 8.61
CA GLU A 159 17.81 4.82 7.56
C GLU A 159 17.23 5.33 6.24
N GLU A 160 18.05 5.54 5.25
CA GLU A 160 17.77 6.24 3.98
C GLU A 160 16.59 5.71 3.15
N SER A 161 15.98 4.60 3.52
CA SER A 161 15.00 3.89 2.69
C SER A 161 13.55 4.26 2.92
N LEU A 162 13.20 5.07 3.93
CA LEU A 162 11.82 5.22 4.40
C LEU A 162 11.28 6.64 4.29
N ARG A 163 11.53 7.28 3.19
CA ARG A 163 11.24 8.70 2.97
C ARG A 163 9.76 9.12 3.06
N TYR A 164 8.79 8.21 3.04
CA TYR A 164 7.38 8.60 2.92
C TYR A 164 6.44 7.68 3.68
N TYR A 165 6.33 7.87 4.98
CA TYR A 165 5.15 7.39 5.67
C TYR A 165 4.07 8.46 5.61
N GLY A 166 3.15 8.34 4.66
CA GLY A 166 1.91 9.08 4.70
C GLY A 166 0.98 8.51 5.76
N PHE A 167 0.06 9.33 6.22
CA PHE A 167 -1.03 8.86 7.06
C PHE A 167 -1.98 7.97 6.28
N VAL A 168 -2.51 6.95 6.92
CA VAL A 168 -3.59 6.16 6.35
C VAL A 168 -4.87 6.99 6.40
N ARG A 169 -5.45 7.36 5.26
CA ARG A 169 -6.59 8.27 5.17
C ARG A 169 -7.73 7.95 6.14
N LYS A 170 -8.11 6.67 6.22
CA LYS A 170 -9.19 6.23 7.11
C LYS A 170 -8.87 6.32 8.60
N SER A 171 -7.62 6.56 8.96
CA SER A 171 -7.18 6.68 10.35
C SER A 171 -6.98 8.13 10.80
N LEU A 172 -7.07 9.11 9.90
CA LEU A 172 -6.98 10.51 10.26
C LEU A 172 -8.30 10.98 10.89
N ILE A 173 -8.19 11.62 12.03
CA ILE A 173 -9.29 12.31 12.74
C ILE A 173 -8.86 13.73 13.08
N ASN A 174 -9.83 14.62 13.28
CA ASN A 174 -9.60 16.03 13.65
C ASN A 174 -8.72 16.85 12.68
N TYR A 175 -8.82 16.56 11.38
CA TYR A 175 -8.03 17.26 10.36
C TYR A 175 -8.84 18.31 9.55
N GLU A 176 -10.05 18.65 9.97
CA GLU A 176 -11.00 19.48 9.22
C GLU A 176 -10.48 20.88 8.85
N ASN A 177 -9.58 21.43 9.66
CA ASN A 177 -8.97 22.74 9.42
C ASN A 177 -7.56 22.65 8.82
N THR A 178 -7.22 21.50 8.24
CA THR A 178 -5.90 21.21 7.72
C THR A 178 -5.96 21.10 6.20
N ASN A 179 -5.10 21.80 5.50
CA ASN A 179 -4.92 21.61 4.07
C ASN A 179 -4.17 20.29 3.84
N VAL A 180 -4.77 19.41 3.05
CA VAL A 180 -4.23 18.09 2.74
C VAL A 180 -3.76 18.10 1.28
N PHE A 181 -2.48 17.85 1.07
CA PHE A 181 -1.89 17.78 -0.26
C PHE A 181 -1.58 16.32 -0.61
N PHE A 182 -1.86 15.93 -1.86
CA PHE A 182 -1.61 14.59 -2.41
C PHE A 182 -2.40 13.45 -1.75
N ASP A 183 -3.66 13.33 -2.12
CA ASP A 183 -4.51 12.20 -1.81
C ASP A 183 -4.50 11.22 -2.98
N ASN A 184 -3.93 10.04 -2.79
CA ASN A 184 -3.96 8.93 -3.76
C ASN A 184 -5.03 7.87 -3.42
N GLY A 185 -6.01 8.23 -2.61
CA GLY A 185 -7.15 7.39 -2.24
C GLY A 185 -6.91 6.44 -1.06
N ASN A 186 -5.71 5.97 -0.83
CA ASN A 186 -5.37 5.05 0.26
C ASN A 186 -4.47 5.66 1.34
N THR A 187 -3.61 6.58 0.95
CA THR A 187 -2.70 7.28 1.84
C THR A 187 -2.99 8.76 1.72
N VAL A 188 -3.29 9.41 2.81
CA VAL A 188 -3.42 10.85 2.82
C VAL A 188 -2.07 11.46 3.05
N ALA A 189 -1.81 12.37 2.18
CA ALA A 189 -0.89 13.46 2.31
C ALA A 189 0.52 13.10 2.74
N SER A 190 1.37 13.33 1.84
CA SER A 190 2.74 13.63 2.16
C SER A 190 2.90 14.98 2.89
N MET A 191 1.84 15.77 3.08
CA MET A 191 1.96 17.08 3.70
C MET A 191 0.65 17.57 4.33
N LEU A 192 0.75 18.10 5.57
CA LEU A 192 -0.31 18.77 6.31
C LEU A 192 0.10 20.23 6.52
N GLU A 193 -0.83 21.15 6.42
CA GLU A 193 -0.54 22.59 6.52
C GLU A 193 -1.56 23.32 7.36
N TRP A 194 -1.08 24.25 8.19
CA TRP A 194 -1.90 25.19 8.99
C TRP A 194 -1.40 26.61 8.80
N ASN A 195 -2.33 27.55 8.81
CA ASN A 195 -2.06 28.97 8.63
C ASN A 195 -2.67 29.80 9.75
N GLY A 196 -2.02 30.90 10.10
CA GLY A 196 -2.51 31.93 10.99
C GLY A 196 -1.97 31.90 12.41
N VAL A 197 -2.40 32.88 13.17
CA VAL A 197 -1.90 33.13 14.55
C VAL A 197 -2.50 32.17 15.58
N ASN A 198 -3.71 31.66 15.33
CA ASN A 198 -4.48 30.87 16.29
C ASN A 198 -4.38 29.36 16.05
N VAL A 199 -3.26 28.88 15.54
CA VAL A 199 -3.11 27.43 15.28
C VAL A 199 -2.97 26.68 16.60
N HIS A 200 -3.94 25.82 16.88
CA HIS A 200 -3.90 24.81 17.93
C HIS A 200 -4.70 23.60 17.42
N SER A 201 -4.03 22.66 16.81
CA SER A 201 -4.63 21.50 16.17
C SER A 201 -4.08 20.20 16.73
N VAL A 202 -4.93 19.18 16.77
CA VAL A 202 -4.55 17.81 17.12
C VAL A 202 -4.98 16.91 15.99
N ILE A 203 -4.04 16.12 15.47
CA ILE A 203 -4.29 15.09 14.47
C ILE A 203 -3.93 13.74 15.06
N GLU A 204 -4.79 12.78 14.87
CA GLU A 204 -4.56 11.39 15.20
C GLU A 204 -4.63 10.54 13.95
N GLY A 205 -3.83 9.49 13.90
CA GLY A 205 -3.77 8.60 12.75
C GLY A 205 -2.91 7.38 12.98
N LYS A 206 -2.71 6.60 11.92
CA LYS A 206 -1.83 5.43 11.92
C LYS A 206 -0.78 5.58 10.82
N ILE A 207 0.44 5.16 11.12
CA ILE A 207 1.51 5.05 10.13
C ILE A 207 2.14 3.65 10.16
N PRO A 208 2.59 3.12 9.02
CA PRO A 208 3.23 1.82 8.94
C PRO A 208 4.70 1.92 9.35
N GLY A 209 4.99 2.00 10.64
CA GLY A 209 6.35 2.26 11.12
C GLY A 209 6.61 1.82 12.55
N ALA A 210 5.79 0.91 13.11
CA ALA A 210 6.02 0.39 14.46
C ALA A 210 7.44 -0.16 14.64
N TYR A 211 8.00 0.02 15.83
CA TYR A 211 9.37 -0.33 16.23
C TYR A 211 10.49 0.50 15.59
N ARG A 212 10.17 1.43 14.69
CA ARG A 212 11.16 2.30 14.07
C ARG A 212 11.36 3.56 14.88
N LYS A 213 12.59 4.08 14.86
CA LYS A 213 12.92 5.38 15.43
C LYS A 213 12.70 6.45 14.37
N VAL A 214 11.65 7.26 14.56
CA VAL A 214 11.21 8.26 13.58
C VAL A 214 11.17 9.66 14.19
N TYR A 215 11.25 10.65 13.32
CA TYR A 215 11.01 12.07 13.61
C TYR A 215 10.10 12.68 12.54
N LEU A 216 9.49 13.81 12.85
CA LEU A 216 8.73 14.60 11.89
C LEU A 216 9.61 15.70 11.32
N ASP A 217 9.68 15.78 10.00
CA ASP A 217 10.21 16.93 9.28
C ASP A 217 9.10 17.93 9.07
N TYR A 218 9.33 19.18 9.46
CA TYR A 218 8.36 20.25 9.28
C TYR A 218 9.04 21.57 8.95
N THR A 219 8.28 22.44 8.33
CA THR A 219 8.71 23.77 7.93
C THR A 219 7.85 24.82 8.60
N VAL A 220 8.47 25.84 9.12
CA VAL A 220 7.79 27.02 9.69
C VAL A 220 8.11 28.23 8.85
N THR A 221 7.10 29.03 8.54
CA THR A 221 7.26 30.36 7.94
C THR A 221 6.68 31.38 8.91
N LYS A 222 7.50 32.36 9.33
CA LYS A 222 7.09 33.47 10.15
C LYS A 222 7.76 34.76 9.67
N ASN A 223 6.99 35.84 9.55
CA ASN A 223 7.49 37.11 9.01
C ASN A 223 8.30 36.98 7.73
N GLY A 224 7.82 36.12 6.83
CA GLY A 224 8.49 35.80 5.56
C GLY A 224 9.79 34.97 5.68
N VAL A 225 10.20 34.59 6.90
CA VAL A 225 11.37 33.74 7.14
C VAL A 225 10.94 32.30 7.15
N TYR A 226 11.64 31.49 6.37
CA TYR A 226 11.39 30.07 6.19
C TYR A 226 12.46 29.24 6.92
N GLU A 227 12.02 28.31 7.78
CA GLU A 227 12.90 27.44 8.54
C GLU A 227 12.47 25.98 8.44
N ASN A 228 13.43 25.09 8.11
CA ASN A 228 13.22 23.65 8.21
C ASN A 228 13.62 23.15 9.59
N LYS A 229 12.74 22.38 10.19
CA LYS A 229 12.90 21.85 11.57
C LYS A 229 12.57 20.36 11.62
N LYS A 230 12.98 19.73 12.72
CA LYS A 230 12.68 18.33 13.05
C LYS A 230 12.25 18.22 14.49
N THR A 231 11.36 17.27 14.77
CA THR A 231 11.09 16.87 16.15
C THR A 231 12.26 16.04 16.71
N GLU A 232 12.24 15.80 18.01
CA GLU A 232 13.04 14.71 18.55
C GLU A 232 12.59 13.37 17.95
N ALA A 233 13.56 12.45 17.80
CA ALA A 233 13.26 11.14 17.28
C ALA A 233 12.76 10.21 18.39
N ILE A 234 11.61 9.57 18.17
CA ILE A 234 11.03 8.60 19.09
C ILE A 234 10.93 7.23 18.43
N THR A 235 11.05 6.16 19.23
CA THR A 235 10.78 4.80 18.75
C THR A 235 9.29 4.55 18.87
N LEU A 236 8.63 4.26 17.73
CA LEU A 236 7.19 4.02 17.69
C LEU A 236 6.83 2.67 18.31
N SER A 237 5.97 2.69 19.32
CA SER A 237 5.33 1.49 19.85
C SER A 237 3.99 1.25 19.14
N PRO A 238 3.68 -0.01 18.74
CA PRO A 238 2.39 -0.33 18.14
C PRO A 238 1.23 -0.32 19.16
N ASP A 239 1.51 -0.43 20.45
CA ASP A 239 0.54 -0.72 21.49
C ASP A 239 0.08 0.53 22.27
N ILE A 240 0.68 1.69 21.99
CA ILE A 240 0.34 2.99 22.59
C ILE A 240 0.18 4.06 21.52
N ILE A 241 -0.41 5.19 21.89
CA ILE A 241 -0.41 6.40 21.07
C ILE A 241 0.96 7.08 21.22
N ASN A 242 1.66 7.20 20.10
CA ASN A 242 2.96 7.88 20.02
C ASN A 242 2.71 9.36 19.77
N GLU A 243 3.14 10.21 20.70
CA GLU A 243 2.81 11.64 20.66
C GLU A 243 3.96 12.50 20.14
N PHE A 244 3.63 13.43 19.24
CA PHE A 244 4.51 14.47 18.75
C PHE A 244 3.92 15.83 19.11
N LEU A 245 4.71 16.68 19.76
CA LEU A 245 4.37 18.06 20.03
C LEU A 245 5.23 18.99 19.18
N ILE A 246 4.59 19.86 18.42
CA ILE A 246 5.24 20.89 17.64
C ILE A 246 4.74 22.25 18.14
N GLU A 247 5.64 22.98 18.78
CA GLU A 247 5.44 24.38 19.18
C GLU A 247 6.30 25.28 18.30
N TYR A 248 5.70 26.34 17.72
CA TYR A 248 6.41 27.25 16.82
C TYR A 248 5.97 28.70 16.97
#